data_2ae10019762bb07591035f5d13292046
#
_entry.id   2ae10019762bb07591035f5d13292046
#
_cell.length_a   1.000
_cell.length_b   1.000
_cell.length_c   1.000
_cell.angle_alpha   90.00
_cell.angle_beta   90.00
_cell.angle_gamma   90.00
#
_symmetry.space_group_name_H-M   'P 1'
#
loop_
_entity.id
_entity.type
_entity.pdbx_description
1 polymer ?
#
loop_
_entity_poly.entity_id
_entity_poly.type
_entity_poly.pdbx_seq_one_letter_code
_entity_poly.pdbx_strand_id
1 'polypeptide(L)'
;KKLCEDINRLNNSEIACLLPSKEFCFIDTESISREYEHARLGTLTKSITNQCKYIIGGVEAILQKTIPKEVLLDNTLKISTGDNITLNELSKLLVNNGYVRAEKIEGYAQFSIRGDIVDIFPPNEENPVRIELWGEDIDTISYFDIDTQRRIDSIDCVTVPPAKESVFNKDFLLSKLKSLADTHSGDFQNYVIKDIQRLNSQLADIPTIDRYFSILYPNLDDTIFSYIDGFVCISEYDDCKNYAKNLWIQVAE
;
A
#
# COMPACT_ATOMS: atom_id res chain seq x y z
N LYS A 1 16.99 -8.98 4.26
CA LYS A 1 16.42 -10.08 3.46
C LYS A 1 16.85 -11.43 4.03
N LYS A 2 18.16 -11.73 4.07
CA LYS A 2 18.68 -13.02 4.55
C LYS A 2 18.18 -13.41 5.97
N LEU A 3 18.15 -12.45 6.92
CA LEU A 3 17.64 -12.71 8.27
C LEU A 3 16.15 -13.12 8.26
N CYS A 4 15.34 -12.50 7.42
CA CYS A 4 13.93 -12.86 7.24
C CYS A 4 13.79 -14.30 6.72
N GLU A 5 14.53 -14.64 5.68
CA GLU A 5 14.55 -15.99 5.10
C GLU A 5 15.03 -17.05 6.12
N ASP A 6 16.06 -16.72 6.91
CA ASP A 6 16.59 -17.64 7.94
C ASP A 6 15.57 -17.87 9.07
N ILE A 7 14.86 -16.83 9.54
CA ILE A 7 13.82 -16.97 10.55
C ILE A 7 12.66 -17.82 10.01
N ASN A 8 12.19 -17.56 8.80
CA ASN A 8 11.11 -18.31 8.18
C ASN A 8 11.48 -19.79 7.99
N ARG A 9 12.70 -20.06 7.53
CA ARG A 9 13.21 -21.42 7.36
C ARG A 9 13.31 -22.17 8.70
N LEU A 10 13.82 -21.52 9.76
CA LEU A 10 13.94 -22.13 11.08
C LEU A 10 12.58 -22.47 11.71
N ASN A 11 11.55 -21.69 11.39
CA ASN A 11 10.20 -21.89 11.91
C ASN A 11 9.30 -22.72 10.99
N ASN A 12 9.78 -23.12 9.80
CA ASN A 12 8.98 -23.76 8.74
C ASN A 12 7.65 -23.04 8.46
N SER A 13 7.65 -21.72 8.57
CA SER A 13 6.46 -20.87 8.36
C SER A 13 6.88 -19.44 8.08
N GLU A 14 6.07 -18.73 7.30
CA GLU A 14 6.30 -17.33 6.91
C GLU A 14 5.82 -16.34 7.96
N ILE A 15 6.51 -16.32 9.12
CA ILE A 15 6.20 -15.45 10.25
C ILE A 15 7.05 -14.18 10.32
N ALA A 16 8.10 -14.11 9.52
CA ALA A 16 8.95 -12.92 9.39
C ALA A 16 8.70 -12.24 8.05
N CYS A 17 8.46 -10.94 8.07
CA CYS A 17 8.22 -10.11 6.91
C CYS A 17 9.29 -9.03 6.78
N LEU A 18 9.68 -8.74 5.55
CA LEU A 18 10.61 -7.67 5.24
C LEU A 18 9.82 -6.38 5.00
N LEU A 19 10.17 -5.30 5.70
CA LEU A 19 9.68 -3.97 5.42
C LEU A 19 10.72 -3.24 4.55
N PRO A 20 10.51 -3.10 3.25
CA PRO A 20 11.41 -2.32 2.40
C PRO A 20 11.27 -0.83 2.65
N SER A 21 12.30 -0.05 2.30
CA SER A 21 12.22 1.40 2.22
C SER A 21 11.49 1.83 0.95
N LYS A 22 10.83 2.98 0.99
CA LYS A 22 10.34 3.67 -0.21
C LYS A 22 11.49 4.45 -0.84
N GLU A 23 11.52 4.47 -2.15
CA GLU A 23 12.33 5.45 -2.86
C GLU A 23 11.62 6.80 -2.82
N PHE A 24 12.27 7.81 -2.24
CA PHE A 24 11.74 9.17 -2.28
C PHE A 24 12.07 9.81 -3.63
N CYS A 25 11.04 10.04 -4.43
CA CYS A 25 11.15 10.80 -5.66
C CYS A 25 10.65 12.22 -5.42
N PHE A 26 11.57 13.17 -5.20
CA PHE A 26 11.24 14.59 -5.04
C PHE A 26 11.12 15.29 -6.40
N ILE A 27 11.67 14.69 -7.45
CA ILE A 27 11.67 15.23 -8.82
C ILE A 27 10.43 14.69 -9.54
N ASP A 28 9.82 15.54 -10.36
CA ASP A 28 8.64 15.18 -11.15
C ASP A 28 9.01 14.10 -12.19
N THR A 29 8.57 12.88 -11.93
CA THR A 29 8.72 11.73 -12.81
C THR A 29 7.37 11.34 -13.39
N GLU A 30 7.33 10.93 -14.65
CA GLU A 30 6.10 10.51 -15.32
C GLU A 30 5.56 9.17 -14.79
N SER A 31 6.46 8.33 -14.27
CA SER A 31 6.09 7.05 -13.66
C SER A 31 7.04 6.69 -12.52
N ILE A 32 6.49 6.15 -11.44
CA ILE A 32 7.23 5.60 -10.30
C ILE A 32 6.86 4.12 -10.19
N SER A 33 7.86 3.26 -10.01
CA SER A 33 7.61 1.87 -9.66
C SER A 33 6.98 1.80 -8.27
N ARG A 34 5.83 1.14 -8.14
CA ARG A 34 5.14 0.97 -6.85
C ARG A 34 5.45 -0.39 -6.20
N GLU A 35 6.40 -1.12 -6.72
CA GLU A 35 6.75 -2.47 -6.22
C GLU A 35 7.12 -2.45 -4.74
N TYR A 36 7.94 -1.48 -4.33
CA TYR A 36 8.32 -1.33 -2.92
C TYR A 36 7.13 -0.89 -2.04
N GLU A 37 6.25 -0.03 -2.56
CA GLU A 37 5.03 0.38 -1.85
C GLU A 37 4.10 -0.82 -1.63
N HIS A 38 3.89 -1.65 -2.66
CA HIS A 38 3.09 -2.87 -2.54
C HIS A 38 3.70 -3.87 -1.55
N ALA A 39 5.03 -4.07 -1.59
CA ALA A 39 5.70 -4.94 -0.63
C ALA A 39 5.59 -4.41 0.82
N ARG A 40 5.62 -3.09 1.02
CA ARG A 40 5.38 -2.45 2.33
C ARG A 40 3.96 -2.69 2.81
N LEU A 41 2.96 -2.40 1.95
CA LEU A 41 1.54 -2.63 2.26
C LEU A 41 1.28 -4.11 2.60
N GLY A 42 1.89 -5.02 1.86
CA GLY A 42 1.82 -6.46 2.18
C GLY A 42 2.32 -6.75 3.60
N THR A 43 3.47 -6.21 3.99
CA THR A 43 4.03 -6.39 5.34
C THR A 43 3.15 -5.75 6.41
N LEU A 44 2.67 -4.52 6.20
CA LEU A 44 1.80 -3.80 7.13
C LEU A 44 0.46 -4.54 7.31
N THR A 45 -0.12 -5.04 6.22
CA THR A 45 -1.36 -5.83 6.25
C THR A 45 -1.18 -7.15 7.00
N LYS A 46 -0.11 -7.88 6.72
CA LYS A 46 0.23 -9.11 7.47
C LYS A 46 0.43 -8.84 8.97
N SER A 47 0.92 -7.66 9.34
CA SER A 47 1.04 -7.25 10.74
C SER A 47 -0.33 -7.03 11.40
N ILE A 48 -1.25 -6.30 10.79
CA ILE A 48 -2.59 -6.04 11.38
C ILE A 48 -3.48 -7.28 11.38
N THR A 49 -3.22 -8.26 10.52
CA THR A 49 -3.92 -9.55 10.47
C THR A 49 -3.27 -10.66 11.31
N ASN A 50 -2.22 -10.34 12.09
CA ASN A 50 -1.45 -11.27 12.92
C ASN A 50 -0.80 -12.43 12.13
N GLN A 51 -0.57 -12.24 10.85
CA GLN A 51 0.16 -13.19 10.00
C GLN A 51 1.68 -12.97 10.04
N CYS A 52 2.13 -11.84 10.57
CA CYS A 52 3.53 -11.46 10.73
C CYS A 52 3.87 -11.31 12.21
N LYS A 53 4.86 -12.08 12.70
CA LYS A 53 5.37 -11.98 14.09
C LYS A 53 6.64 -11.15 14.19
N TYR A 54 7.44 -11.11 13.12
CA TYR A 54 8.72 -10.40 13.07
C TYR A 54 8.76 -9.50 11.86
N ILE A 55 8.88 -8.20 12.09
CA ILE A 55 9.09 -7.22 11.03
C ILE A 55 10.58 -6.89 10.99
N ILE A 56 11.20 -7.06 9.83
CA ILE A 56 12.62 -6.79 9.62
C ILE A 56 12.73 -5.64 8.64
N GLY A 57 13.36 -4.55 9.06
CA GLY A 57 13.54 -3.36 8.23
C GLY A 57 14.94 -2.80 8.36
N GLY A 58 15.44 -2.15 7.31
CA GLY A 58 16.62 -1.29 7.38
C GLY A 58 16.31 0.05 8.04
N VAL A 59 17.34 0.81 8.37
CA VAL A 59 17.22 2.14 9.00
C VAL A 59 16.32 3.08 8.19
N GLU A 60 16.47 3.09 6.87
CA GLU A 60 15.64 3.91 5.98
C GLU A 60 14.14 3.59 6.11
N ALA A 61 13.80 2.29 6.09
CA ALA A 61 12.41 1.86 6.18
C ALA A 61 11.77 2.25 7.53
N ILE A 62 12.57 2.19 8.61
CA ILE A 62 12.12 2.48 9.98
C ILE A 62 11.91 3.99 10.19
N LEU A 63 12.73 4.82 9.56
CA LEU A 63 12.64 6.28 9.66
C LEU A 63 11.52 6.88 8.80
N GLN A 64 11.00 6.11 7.85
CA GLN A 64 9.92 6.56 6.99
C GLN A 64 8.57 6.49 7.68
N LYS A 65 7.71 7.47 7.39
CA LYS A 65 6.30 7.39 7.76
C LYS A 65 5.61 6.25 7.03
N THR A 66 4.64 5.66 7.70
CA THR A 66 3.73 4.64 7.14
C THR A 66 2.30 5.21 7.11
N ILE A 67 1.43 4.57 6.35
CA ILE A 67 0.00 4.79 6.53
C ILE A 67 -0.37 4.53 8.00
N PRO A 68 -1.19 5.39 8.67
CA PRO A 68 -1.63 5.12 10.03
C PRO A 68 -2.37 3.78 10.13
N LYS A 69 -2.13 3.05 11.23
CA LYS A 69 -2.71 1.71 11.43
C LYS A 69 -4.23 1.70 11.33
N GLU A 70 -4.88 2.70 11.91
CA GLU A 70 -6.34 2.87 11.85
C GLU A 70 -6.82 3.11 10.42
N VAL A 71 -6.10 3.96 9.66
CA VAL A 71 -6.44 4.23 8.25
C VAL A 71 -6.29 2.96 7.41
N LEU A 72 -5.25 2.17 7.65
CA LEU A 72 -5.07 0.88 6.98
C LEU A 72 -6.22 -0.08 7.31
N LEU A 73 -6.60 -0.20 8.58
CA LEU A 73 -7.70 -1.05 9.03
C LEU A 73 -9.03 -0.63 8.41
N ASP A 74 -9.37 0.67 8.45
CA ASP A 74 -10.62 1.22 7.94
C ASP A 74 -10.78 1.06 6.41
N ASN A 75 -9.66 1.00 5.69
CA ASN A 75 -9.63 0.84 4.24
C ASN A 75 -9.29 -0.59 3.78
N THR A 76 -9.16 -1.53 4.71
CA THR A 76 -8.94 -2.94 4.40
C THR A 76 -10.28 -3.66 4.29
N LEU A 77 -10.59 -4.17 3.11
CA LEU A 77 -11.80 -4.95 2.86
C LEU A 77 -11.56 -6.40 3.31
N LYS A 78 -12.52 -6.97 4.02
CA LYS A 78 -12.58 -8.40 4.24
C LYS A 78 -13.77 -8.95 3.44
N ILE A 79 -13.48 -9.84 2.52
CA ILE A 79 -14.47 -10.41 1.60
C ILE A 79 -14.54 -11.91 1.86
N SER A 80 -15.73 -12.42 2.13
CA SER A 80 -15.95 -13.83 2.48
C SER A 80 -17.00 -14.48 1.58
N THR A 81 -16.91 -15.77 1.38
CA THR A 81 -17.96 -16.56 0.71
C THR A 81 -19.28 -16.41 1.49
N GLY A 82 -20.36 -16.13 0.78
CA GLY A 82 -21.68 -15.84 1.34
C GLY A 82 -21.92 -14.37 1.72
N ASP A 83 -20.93 -13.48 1.58
CA ASP A 83 -21.16 -12.05 1.68
C ASP A 83 -22.04 -11.57 0.50
N ASN A 84 -22.84 -10.52 0.75
CA ASN A 84 -23.69 -9.91 -0.26
C ASN A 84 -23.12 -8.56 -0.67
N ILE A 85 -22.76 -8.40 -1.94
CA ILE A 85 -22.23 -7.16 -2.51
C ILE A 85 -22.49 -7.11 -4.01
N THR A 86 -22.90 -5.96 -4.51
CA THR A 86 -23.04 -5.78 -5.97
C THR A 86 -21.66 -5.56 -6.62
N LEU A 87 -21.51 -6.00 -7.87
CA LEU A 87 -20.30 -5.74 -8.68
C LEU A 87 -19.93 -4.25 -8.74
N ASN A 88 -20.96 -3.39 -8.78
CA ASN A 88 -20.75 -1.94 -8.84
C ASN A 88 -20.20 -1.38 -7.51
N GLU A 89 -20.68 -1.86 -6.39
CA GLU A 89 -20.19 -1.49 -5.07
C GLU A 89 -18.75 -1.97 -4.87
N LEU A 90 -18.48 -3.25 -5.17
CA LEU A 90 -17.13 -3.81 -5.09
C LEU A 90 -16.15 -3.04 -5.99
N SER A 91 -16.56 -2.73 -7.23
CA SER A 91 -15.74 -1.93 -8.15
C SER A 91 -15.45 -0.54 -7.61
N LYS A 92 -16.43 0.15 -7.01
CA LYS A 92 -16.25 1.47 -6.40
C LYS A 92 -15.31 1.41 -5.20
N LEU A 93 -15.46 0.41 -4.33
CA LEU A 93 -14.58 0.21 -3.19
C LEU A 93 -13.13 -0.01 -3.63
N LEU A 94 -12.89 -0.86 -4.63
CA LEU A 94 -11.57 -1.11 -5.18
C LEU A 94 -10.94 0.17 -5.78
N VAL A 95 -11.71 0.92 -6.59
CA VAL A 95 -11.22 2.18 -7.18
C VAL A 95 -10.91 3.20 -6.09
N ASN A 96 -11.77 3.35 -5.07
CA ASN A 96 -11.53 4.25 -3.95
C ASN A 96 -10.28 3.86 -3.14
N ASN A 97 -10.01 2.56 -3.04
CA ASN A 97 -8.80 2.01 -2.43
C ASN A 97 -7.55 2.07 -3.33
N GLY A 98 -7.66 2.69 -4.50
CA GLY A 98 -6.53 2.95 -5.39
C GLY A 98 -6.20 1.82 -6.37
N TYR A 99 -7.03 0.76 -6.46
CA TYR A 99 -6.87 -0.29 -7.46
C TYR A 99 -7.18 0.24 -8.86
N VAL A 100 -6.40 -0.23 -9.83
CA VAL A 100 -6.56 0.15 -11.23
C VAL A 100 -7.35 -0.93 -11.96
N ARG A 101 -8.42 -0.52 -12.64
CA ARG A 101 -9.19 -1.45 -13.46
C ARG A 101 -8.43 -1.78 -14.75
N ALA A 102 -8.25 -3.06 -15.03
CA ALA A 102 -7.59 -3.58 -16.22
C ALA A 102 -8.54 -4.55 -16.96
N GLU A 103 -8.27 -4.81 -18.23
CA GLU A 103 -8.97 -5.87 -18.97
C GLU A 103 -8.56 -7.27 -18.49
N LYS A 104 -7.26 -7.42 -18.19
CA LYS A 104 -6.65 -8.60 -17.58
C LYS A 104 -5.66 -8.12 -16.52
N ILE A 105 -5.60 -8.85 -15.39
CA ILE A 105 -4.62 -8.57 -14.35
C ILE A 105 -3.22 -9.00 -14.82
N GLU A 106 -2.25 -8.12 -14.66
CA GLU A 106 -0.83 -8.34 -14.98
C GLU A 106 0.09 -8.11 -13.77
N GLY A 107 -0.43 -7.54 -12.68
CA GLY A 107 0.35 -7.23 -11.49
C GLY A 107 -0.50 -6.78 -10.30
N TYR A 108 0.20 -6.47 -9.21
CA TYR A 108 -0.41 -5.99 -7.97
C TYR A 108 -1.24 -4.73 -8.17
N ALA A 109 -2.20 -4.53 -7.27
CA ALA A 109 -3.08 -3.36 -7.24
C ALA A 109 -3.95 -3.19 -8.50
N GLN A 110 -4.13 -4.24 -9.28
CA GLN A 110 -5.06 -4.28 -10.41
C GLN A 110 -6.28 -5.14 -10.07
N PHE A 111 -7.39 -4.83 -10.74
CA PHE A 111 -8.58 -5.67 -10.74
C PHE A 111 -9.21 -5.69 -12.13
N SER A 112 -9.91 -6.78 -12.46
CA SER A 112 -10.69 -6.91 -13.68
C SER A 112 -12.08 -7.46 -13.37
N ILE A 113 -13.07 -7.11 -14.20
CA ILE A 113 -14.45 -7.61 -14.09
C ILE A 113 -14.86 -8.18 -15.44
N ARG A 114 -15.30 -9.44 -15.42
CA ARG A 114 -15.75 -10.18 -16.60
C ARG A 114 -17.02 -10.96 -16.27
N GLY A 115 -18.19 -10.44 -16.68
CA GLY A 115 -19.48 -10.99 -16.25
C GLY A 115 -19.60 -10.89 -14.73
N ASP A 116 -19.89 -12.00 -14.08
CA ASP A 116 -20.04 -12.09 -12.62
C ASP A 116 -18.72 -12.48 -11.91
N ILE A 117 -17.57 -12.30 -12.56
CA ILE A 117 -16.24 -12.62 -12.04
C ILE A 117 -15.46 -11.34 -11.79
N VAL A 118 -14.91 -11.20 -10.61
CA VAL A 118 -13.96 -10.14 -10.23
C VAL A 118 -12.61 -10.77 -9.89
N ASP A 119 -11.60 -10.46 -10.66
CA ASP A 119 -10.22 -10.82 -10.38
C ASP A 119 -9.51 -9.62 -9.72
N ILE A 120 -8.80 -9.85 -8.63
CA ILE A 120 -8.07 -8.83 -7.86
C ILE A 120 -6.68 -9.33 -7.54
N PHE A 121 -5.65 -8.47 -7.60
CA PHE A 121 -4.33 -8.83 -7.08
C PHE A 121 -3.93 -7.93 -5.90
N PRO A 122 -4.27 -8.34 -4.67
CA PRO A 122 -3.96 -7.58 -3.47
C PRO A 122 -2.45 -7.61 -3.18
N PRO A 123 -1.86 -6.52 -2.62
CA PRO A 123 -0.43 -6.44 -2.31
C PRO A 123 0.06 -7.42 -1.24
N ASN A 124 -0.82 -7.95 -0.41
CA ASN A 124 -0.51 -8.90 0.68
C ASN A 124 -0.54 -10.37 0.25
N GLU A 125 -1.02 -10.65 -0.96
CA GLU A 125 -1.16 -12.02 -1.49
C GLU A 125 -0.06 -12.32 -2.50
N GLU A 126 0.35 -13.59 -2.58
CA GLU A 126 1.33 -14.05 -3.57
C GLU A 126 0.71 -14.33 -4.93
N ASN A 127 -0.56 -14.71 -4.93
CA ASN A 127 -1.34 -14.99 -6.12
C ASN A 127 -2.57 -14.09 -6.18
N PRO A 128 -3.03 -13.73 -7.37
CA PRO A 128 -4.29 -13.02 -7.52
C PRO A 128 -5.47 -13.88 -7.11
N VAL A 129 -6.53 -13.20 -6.70
CA VAL A 129 -7.76 -13.80 -6.19
C VAL A 129 -8.89 -13.60 -7.19
N ARG A 130 -9.65 -14.65 -7.45
CA ARG A 130 -10.87 -14.65 -8.25
C ARG A 130 -12.07 -14.80 -7.33
N ILE A 131 -13.01 -13.87 -7.45
CA ILE A 131 -14.28 -13.83 -6.74
C ILE A 131 -15.37 -14.06 -7.78
N GLU A 132 -16.14 -15.11 -7.61
CA GLU A 132 -17.28 -15.45 -8.49
C GLU A 132 -18.57 -15.13 -7.73
N LEU A 133 -19.44 -14.33 -8.36
CA LEU A 133 -20.73 -13.94 -7.79
C LEU A 133 -21.88 -14.72 -8.44
N TRP A 134 -22.90 -14.97 -7.65
CA TRP A 134 -24.21 -15.43 -8.12
C TRP A 134 -25.25 -14.37 -7.78
N GLY A 135 -25.52 -13.48 -8.73
CA GLY A 135 -26.30 -12.27 -8.47
C GLY A 135 -25.51 -11.28 -7.62
N GLU A 136 -25.92 -11.09 -6.38
CA GLU A 136 -25.22 -10.23 -5.40
C GLU A 136 -24.47 -11.04 -4.32
N ASP A 137 -24.63 -12.36 -4.31
CA ASP A 137 -23.98 -13.24 -3.35
C ASP A 137 -22.60 -13.68 -3.86
N ILE A 138 -21.58 -13.62 -3.01
CA ILE A 138 -20.27 -14.18 -3.29
C ILE A 138 -20.35 -15.70 -3.16
N ASP A 139 -20.27 -16.40 -4.29
CA ASP A 139 -20.41 -17.85 -4.37
C ASP A 139 -19.08 -18.56 -4.07
N THR A 140 -18.00 -18.14 -4.74
CA THR A 140 -16.68 -18.74 -4.55
C THR A 140 -15.56 -17.72 -4.57
N ILE A 141 -14.52 -18.00 -3.75
CA ILE A 141 -13.27 -17.24 -3.76
C ILE A 141 -12.12 -18.24 -3.96
N SER A 142 -11.20 -17.93 -4.86
CA SER A 142 -10.06 -18.81 -5.14
C SER A 142 -8.81 -18.03 -5.56
N TYR A 143 -7.64 -18.57 -5.25
CA TYR A 143 -6.41 -18.14 -5.91
C TYR A 143 -6.34 -18.67 -7.32
N PHE A 144 -5.70 -17.94 -8.21
CA PHE A 144 -5.42 -18.39 -9.56
C PHE A 144 -4.00 -17.98 -10.00
N ASP A 145 -3.46 -18.74 -10.92
CA ASP A 145 -2.16 -18.46 -11.53
C ASP A 145 -2.30 -17.36 -12.59
N ILE A 146 -1.50 -16.31 -12.47
CA ILE A 146 -1.63 -15.09 -13.32
C ILE A 146 -1.35 -15.37 -14.78
N ASP A 147 -0.43 -16.29 -15.08
CA ASP A 147 -0.01 -16.60 -16.46
C ASP A 147 -1.00 -17.55 -17.13
N THR A 148 -1.33 -18.64 -16.48
CA THR A 148 -2.21 -19.69 -17.03
C THR A 148 -3.69 -19.43 -16.80
N GLN A 149 -4.04 -18.51 -15.89
CA GLN A 149 -5.42 -18.19 -15.48
C GLN A 149 -6.16 -19.36 -14.82
N ARG A 150 -5.44 -20.41 -14.41
CA ARG A 150 -6.02 -21.58 -13.79
C ARG A 150 -6.17 -21.38 -12.28
N ARG A 151 -7.27 -21.86 -11.75
CA ARG A 151 -7.51 -21.91 -10.29
C ARG A 151 -6.43 -22.77 -9.64
N ILE A 152 -5.89 -22.27 -8.52
CA ILE A 152 -4.93 -22.98 -7.65
C ILE A 152 -5.70 -23.63 -6.52
N ASP A 153 -6.18 -22.81 -5.56
CA ASP A 153 -6.87 -23.29 -4.37
C ASP A 153 -8.10 -22.40 -4.09
N SER A 154 -9.14 -23.02 -3.52
CA SER A 154 -10.30 -22.29 -3.01
C SER A 154 -10.05 -21.84 -1.57
N ILE A 155 -10.54 -20.62 -1.24
CA ILE A 155 -10.45 -20.02 0.09
C ILE A 155 -11.81 -19.49 0.51
N ASP A 156 -12.04 -19.41 1.83
CA ASP A 156 -13.32 -18.93 2.38
C ASP A 156 -13.37 -17.40 2.48
N CYS A 157 -12.22 -16.75 2.60
CA CYS A 157 -12.14 -15.29 2.70
C CYS A 157 -10.81 -14.75 2.20
N VAL A 158 -10.82 -13.48 1.78
CA VAL A 158 -9.63 -12.73 1.41
C VAL A 158 -9.61 -11.37 2.08
N THR A 159 -8.42 -10.90 2.45
CA THR A 159 -8.16 -9.55 2.96
C THR A 159 -7.58 -8.71 1.85
N VAL A 160 -8.24 -7.60 1.50
CA VAL A 160 -7.88 -6.71 0.40
C VAL A 160 -7.55 -5.32 0.99
N PRO A 161 -6.28 -5.00 1.26
CA PRO A 161 -5.87 -3.69 1.74
C PRO A 161 -5.95 -2.64 0.63
N PRO A 162 -5.80 -1.34 0.95
CA PRO A 162 -5.63 -0.33 -0.07
C PRO A 162 -4.41 -0.62 -0.94
N ALA A 163 -4.46 -0.19 -2.19
CA ALA A 163 -3.39 -0.38 -3.18
C ALA A 163 -2.24 0.63 -3.02
N LYS A 164 -2.42 1.66 -2.17
CA LYS A 164 -1.45 2.74 -1.92
C LYS A 164 -1.40 3.04 -0.43
N GLU A 165 -0.23 3.43 0.08
CA GLU A 165 -0.11 3.94 1.45
C GLU A 165 -0.75 5.34 1.60
N SER A 166 -0.89 6.09 0.51
CA SER A 166 -1.50 7.41 0.48
C SER A 166 -3.00 7.32 0.21
N VAL A 167 -3.77 6.96 1.24
CA VAL A 167 -5.24 7.01 1.20
C VAL A 167 -5.71 8.40 1.61
N PHE A 168 -6.49 9.07 0.78
CA PHE A 168 -6.92 10.43 1.06
C PHE A 168 -8.28 10.79 0.47
N ASN A 169 -8.96 11.74 1.12
CA ASN A 169 -10.10 12.42 0.53
C ASN A 169 -9.60 13.51 -0.45
N LYS A 170 -10.06 13.45 -1.70
CA LYS A 170 -9.65 14.37 -2.76
C LYS A 170 -9.89 15.84 -2.41
N ASP A 171 -11.06 16.17 -1.87
CA ASP A 171 -11.42 17.54 -1.54
C ASP A 171 -10.58 18.09 -0.39
N PHE A 172 -10.29 17.25 0.61
CA PHE A 172 -9.37 17.59 1.69
C PHE A 172 -7.98 17.93 1.14
N LEU A 173 -7.40 17.02 0.34
CA LEU A 173 -6.07 17.24 -0.24
C LEU A 173 -6.05 18.51 -1.12
N LEU A 174 -7.03 18.70 -1.99
CA LEU A 174 -7.15 19.90 -2.82
C LEU A 174 -7.18 21.18 -1.99
N SER A 175 -7.91 21.20 -0.87
CA SER A 175 -7.97 22.36 0.02
C SER A 175 -6.60 22.71 0.61
N LYS A 176 -5.84 21.66 1.02
CA LYS A 176 -4.49 21.82 1.58
C LYS A 176 -3.49 22.27 0.52
N LEU A 177 -3.52 21.69 -0.68
CA LEU A 177 -2.63 22.07 -1.77
C LEU A 177 -2.87 23.51 -2.23
N LYS A 178 -4.12 23.99 -2.29
CA LYS A 178 -4.43 25.39 -2.57
C LYS A 178 -3.80 26.32 -1.52
N SER A 179 -3.98 26.01 -0.24
CA SER A 179 -3.35 26.79 0.83
C SER A 179 -1.81 26.80 0.73
N LEU A 180 -1.19 25.70 0.35
CA LEU A 180 0.25 25.65 0.10
C LEU A 180 0.67 26.52 -1.08
N ALA A 181 -0.07 26.48 -2.19
CA ALA A 181 0.21 27.28 -3.36
C ALA A 181 0.10 28.78 -3.06
N ASP A 182 -0.83 29.18 -2.17
CA ASP A 182 -1.03 30.58 -1.77
C ASP A 182 0.07 31.10 -0.82
N THR A 183 0.71 30.20 -0.07
CA THR A 183 1.70 30.56 0.95
C THR A 183 3.16 30.43 0.50
N HIS A 184 3.41 29.80 -0.63
CA HIS A 184 4.75 29.54 -1.16
C HIS A 184 4.92 30.18 -2.55
N SER A 185 6.16 30.33 -3.00
CA SER A 185 6.50 30.88 -4.31
C SER A 185 7.62 30.07 -4.97
N GLY A 186 7.87 30.33 -6.26
CA GLY A 186 8.93 29.68 -7.04
C GLY A 186 8.57 28.27 -7.50
N ASP A 187 9.58 27.44 -7.67
CA ASP A 187 9.42 26.11 -8.25
C ASP A 187 8.49 25.19 -7.44
N PHE A 188 8.56 25.27 -6.12
CA PHE A 188 7.66 24.51 -5.27
C PHE A 188 6.18 24.84 -5.52
N GLN A 189 5.84 26.14 -5.63
CA GLN A 189 4.48 26.56 -5.98
C GLN A 189 4.03 25.98 -7.32
N ASN A 190 4.93 26.00 -8.34
CA ASN A 190 4.63 25.47 -9.65
C ASN A 190 4.33 23.96 -9.61
N TYR A 191 5.09 23.18 -8.82
CA TYR A 191 4.79 21.76 -8.61
C TYR A 191 3.43 21.54 -7.96
N VAL A 192 3.12 22.29 -6.91
CA VAL A 192 1.82 22.19 -6.22
C VAL A 192 0.66 22.53 -7.16
N ILE A 193 0.79 23.59 -7.97
CA ILE A 193 -0.25 23.97 -8.95
C ILE A 193 -0.46 22.86 -9.99
N LYS A 194 0.63 22.24 -10.47
CA LYS A 194 0.55 21.12 -11.42
C LYS A 194 -0.18 19.93 -10.81
N ASP A 195 0.10 19.60 -9.54
CA ASP A 195 -0.57 18.50 -8.83
C ASP A 195 -2.06 18.81 -8.57
N ILE A 196 -2.42 20.08 -8.28
CA ILE A 196 -3.82 20.52 -8.22
C ILE A 196 -4.52 20.29 -9.56
N GLN A 197 -3.86 20.61 -10.68
CA GLN A 197 -4.41 20.37 -12.02
C GLN A 197 -4.59 18.89 -12.30
N ARG A 198 -3.64 18.04 -11.93
CA ARG A 198 -3.73 16.58 -12.05
C ARG A 198 -4.90 16.02 -11.24
N LEU A 199 -5.07 16.42 -9.98
CA LEU A 199 -6.20 16.00 -9.15
C LEU A 199 -7.56 16.43 -9.74
N ASN A 200 -7.62 17.56 -10.42
CA ASN A 200 -8.86 18.03 -11.06
C ASN A 200 -9.12 17.35 -12.42
N SER A 201 -8.13 16.70 -13.00
CA SER A 201 -8.31 15.91 -14.22
C SER A 201 -8.94 14.55 -13.92
N GLN A 202 -9.36 13.86 -14.98
CA GLN A 202 -9.89 12.49 -14.86
C GLN A 202 -8.82 11.47 -14.44
N LEU A 203 -7.55 11.82 -14.60
CA LEU A 203 -6.40 10.95 -14.25
C LEU A 203 -6.05 10.95 -12.76
N ALA A 204 -6.76 11.61 -11.90
CA ALA A 204 -6.75 11.66 -10.42
C ALA A 204 -5.54 11.02 -9.67
N ASP A 205 -4.42 10.79 -10.34
CA ASP A 205 -3.21 10.22 -9.75
C ASP A 205 -2.08 11.24 -9.73
N ILE A 206 -1.42 11.33 -8.58
CA ILE A 206 -0.20 12.11 -8.39
C ILE A 206 0.93 11.11 -8.22
N PRO A 207 1.82 10.90 -9.21
CA PRO A 207 2.93 9.95 -9.09
C PRO A 207 3.78 10.19 -7.84
N THR A 208 3.98 11.45 -7.48
CA THR A 208 4.81 11.90 -6.35
C THR A 208 3.97 12.28 -5.12
N ILE A 209 2.85 11.58 -4.88
CA ILE A 209 1.94 11.85 -3.74
C ILE A 209 2.65 11.76 -2.38
N ASP A 210 3.72 10.99 -2.29
CA ASP A 210 4.51 10.80 -1.07
C ASP A 210 5.11 12.11 -0.52
N ARG A 211 5.32 13.13 -1.36
CA ARG A 211 5.74 14.47 -0.92
C ARG A 211 4.73 15.14 0.02
N TYR A 212 3.46 14.73 -0.07
CA TYR A 212 2.36 15.26 0.75
C TYR A 212 2.01 14.33 1.93
N PHE A 213 2.79 13.30 2.17
CA PHE A 213 2.50 12.29 3.20
C PHE A 213 2.33 12.92 4.59
N SER A 214 3.16 13.92 4.92
CA SER A 214 3.05 14.66 6.19
C SER A 214 1.81 15.57 6.28
N ILE A 215 1.17 15.88 5.16
CA ILE A 215 -0.09 16.62 5.11
C ILE A 215 -1.27 15.67 5.25
N LEU A 216 -1.18 14.51 4.62
CA LEU A 216 -2.18 13.46 4.70
C LEU A 216 -2.22 12.87 6.12
N TYR A 217 -1.04 12.65 6.70
CA TYR A 217 -0.85 12.04 8.02
C TYR A 217 0.05 12.94 8.88
N PRO A 218 -0.53 13.98 9.52
CA PRO A 218 0.24 14.99 10.26
C PRO A 218 0.85 14.47 11.56
N ASN A 219 0.40 13.31 12.05
CA ASN A 219 0.91 12.72 13.27
C ASN A 219 2.36 12.26 13.10
N LEU A 220 3.25 12.64 14.01
CA LEU A 220 4.66 12.26 13.93
C LEU A 220 4.89 10.78 14.24
N ASP A 221 3.98 10.17 14.97
CA ASP A 221 4.07 8.77 15.40
C ASP A 221 3.60 7.75 14.34
N ASP A 222 3.10 8.22 13.19
CA ASP A 222 2.69 7.37 12.07
C ASP A 222 3.90 6.74 11.36
N THR A 223 4.55 5.80 12.06
CA THR A 223 5.70 5.02 11.61
C THR A 223 5.43 3.54 11.85
N ILE A 224 6.36 2.68 11.43
CA ILE A 224 6.25 1.24 11.69
C ILE A 224 6.06 0.91 13.18
N PHE A 225 6.52 1.76 14.07
CA PHE A 225 6.39 1.52 15.51
C PHE A 225 4.93 1.51 15.99
N SER A 226 4.02 2.20 15.32
CA SER A 226 2.57 2.14 15.62
C SER A 226 1.94 0.77 15.32
N TYR A 227 2.62 -0.07 14.54
CA TYR A 227 2.19 -1.43 14.20
C TYR A 227 2.74 -2.51 15.14
N ILE A 228 3.73 -2.15 15.97
CA ILE A 228 4.47 -3.11 16.80
C ILE A 228 3.91 -3.06 18.23
N ASP A 229 3.38 -4.21 18.66
CA ASP A 229 3.05 -4.45 20.05
C ASP A 229 4.06 -5.49 20.61
N GLY A 230 5.27 -5.04 20.92
CA GLY A 230 6.34 -5.94 21.30
C GLY A 230 7.71 -5.30 21.44
N PHE A 231 8.76 -6.10 21.29
CA PHE A 231 10.15 -5.67 21.46
C PHE A 231 10.77 -5.23 20.14
N VAL A 232 11.62 -4.20 20.22
CA VAL A 232 12.45 -3.74 19.12
C VAL A 232 13.90 -4.12 19.40
N CYS A 233 14.52 -4.85 18.47
CA CYS A 233 15.94 -5.20 18.51
C CYS A 233 16.68 -4.41 17.43
N ILE A 234 17.71 -3.67 17.82
CA ILE A 234 18.58 -2.94 16.89
C ILE A 234 19.92 -3.66 16.86
N SER A 235 20.29 -4.19 15.71
CA SER A 235 21.62 -4.72 15.44
C SER A 235 22.52 -3.60 14.97
N GLU A 236 23.80 -3.62 15.37
CA GLU A 236 24.81 -2.64 14.91
C GLU A 236 24.37 -1.18 15.18
N TYR A 237 23.99 -0.90 16.43
CA TYR A 237 23.34 0.35 16.82
C TYR A 237 24.11 1.62 16.40
N ASP A 238 25.44 1.64 16.57
CA ASP A 238 26.25 2.81 16.22
C ASP A 238 26.28 3.05 14.70
N ASP A 239 26.32 1.98 13.91
CA ASP A 239 26.27 2.07 12.45
C ASP A 239 24.89 2.54 11.99
N CYS A 240 23.83 2.01 12.57
CA CYS A 240 22.45 2.47 12.32
C CYS A 240 22.29 3.95 12.64
N LYS A 241 22.82 4.41 13.77
CA LYS A 241 22.76 5.80 14.20
C LYS A 241 23.54 6.74 13.27
N ASN A 242 24.72 6.33 12.84
CA ASN A 242 25.55 7.11 11.92
C ASN A 242 24.89 7.17 10.53
N TYR A 243 24.35 6.06 10.06
CA TYR A 243 23.60 6.01 8.80
C TYR A 243 22.38 6.94 8.84
N ALA A 244 21.58 6.90 9.91
CA ALA A 244 20.42 7.77 10.07
C ALA A 244 20.80 9.27 10.04
N LYS A 245 21.92 9.65 10.66
CA LYS A 245 22.43 11.04 10.62
C LYS A 245 22.83 11.45 9.20
N ASN A 246 23.53 10.58 8.47
CA ASN A 246 23.96 10.87 7.10
C ASN A 246 22.76 10.98 6.18
N LEU A 247 21.76 10.11 6.31
CA LEU A 247 20.52 10.16 5.54
C LEU A 247 19.79 11.49 5.77
N TRP A 248 19.74 11.96 7.03
CA TRP A 248 19.11 13.24 7.36
C TRP A 248 19.82 14.43 6.70
N ILE A 249 21.16 14.41 6.63
CA ILE A 249 21.94 15.45 5.95
C ILE A 249 21.64 15.45 4.45
N GLN A 250 21.60 14.28 3.81
CA GLN A 250 21.29 14.14 2.38
C GLN A 250 19.90 14.64 2.00
N VAL A 251 18.92 14.48 2.88
CA VAL A 251 17.55 14.95 2.65
C VAL A 251 17.43 16.46 2.86
N ALA A 252 18.32 17.06 3.67
CA ALA A 252 18.31 18.49 3.98
C ALA A 252 19.08 19.36 2.96
N GLU A 253 19.92 18.75 2.10
CA GLU A 253 20.62 19.39 0.97
C GLU A 253 19.74 19.44 -0.28
#